data_fd8c46757996d2d0518ec9102004cc9e
#
_entry.id   fd8c46757996d2d0518ec9102004cc9e
#
_cell.length_a   1.000
_cell.length_b   1.000
_cell.length_c   1.000
_cell.angle_alpha   90.00
_cell.angle_beta   90.00
_cell.angle_gamma   90.00
#
_symmetry.space_group_name_H-M   'P 1'
#
loop_
_entity.id
_entity.type
_entity.pdbx_description
1 polymer ?
#
loop_
_entity_poly.entity_id
_entity_poly.type
_entity_poly.pdbx_seq_one_letter_code
_entity_poly.pdbx_strand_id
1 'polypeptide(L)'
;MKKLFFTLALALSCVMSFAQSKTKTAETAIIIIDMQNDFVDPKGVLCVAGAKATIPAIDALAKYGRSKGWQVVHIVREHRTSGLDVDQPRVPLFTDGKPGYCVPGTWGCEIVDGISVEPEDLRVVKFRNSAFFQTQLDLILRRLGVKTVILAGTQYPNCVRGTANDAMSLNYETVVCLEACSAKTPEVAEANIFDMRNMGIKCISFEEIKAKY
;
A
#
# COMPACT_ATOMS: atom_id res chain seq x y z
N MET A 1 13.30 26.69 -77.25
CA MET A 1 12.30 25.81 -76.57
C MET A 1 12.91 25.33 -75.22
N LYS A 2 12.54 26.01 -74.13
CA LYS A 2 13.04 25.70 -72.79
C LYS A 2 11.99 24.87 -72.09
N LYS A 3 12.33 23.63 -71.73
CA LYS A 3 11.45 22.76 -70.91
C LYS A 3 11.65 23.06 -69.44
N LEU A 4 10.55 23.52 -68.81
CA LEU A 4 10.48 23.81 -67.39
C LEU A 4 10.14 22.53 -66.64
N PHE A 5 11.05 22.01 -65.82
CA PHE A 5 10.78 20.88 -64.92
C PHE A 5 10.21 21.40 -63.63
N PHE A 6 8.96 21.11 -63.34
CA PHE A 6 8.33 21.31 -62.05
C PHE A 6 8.65 20.11 -61.14
N THR A 7 9.46 20.35 -60.17
CA THR A 7 9.75 19.36 -59.09
C THR A 7 8.71 19.57 -58.00
N LEU A 8 7.78 18.61 -57.86
CA LEU A 8 6.79 18.59 -56.79
C LEU A 8 7.44 17.98 -55.54
N ALA A 9 7.78 18.81 -54.58
CA ALA A 9 8.27 18.38 -53.26
C ALA A 9 7.08 17.96 -52.39
N LEU A 10 6.93 16.66 -52.17
CA LEU A 10 5.95 16.08 -51.29
C LEU A 10 6.46 16.19 -49.85
N ALA A 11 6.00 17.20 -49.12
CA ALA A 11 6.28 17.33 -47.70
C ALA A 11 5.42 16.32 -46.90
N LEU A 12 6.07 15.20 -46.50
CA LEU A 12 5.46 14.21 -45.62
C LEU A 12 5.50 14.76 -44.19
N SER A 13 4.42 15.45 -43.77
CA SER A 13 4.25 15.87 -42.37
C SER A 13 3.93 14.66 -41.51
N CYS A 14 4.95 14.12 -40.83
CA CYS A 14 4.79 13.11 -39.82
C CYS A 14 4.14 13.76 -38.59
N VAL A 15 2.82 13.68 -38.47
CA VAL A 15 2.08 14.05 -37.28
C VAL A 15 2.35 12.97 -36.25
N MET A 16 3.35 13.16 -35.40
CA MET A 16 3.51 12.39 -34.18
C MET A 16 2.35 12.74 -33.25
N SER A 17 1.32 11.89 -33.29
CA SER A 17 0.25 11.91 -32.28
C SER A 17 0.87 11.45 -30.95
N PHE A 18 1.27 12.40 -30.10
CA PHE A 18 1.53 12.11 -28.70
C PHE A 18 0.19 11.68 -28.09
N ALA A 19 -0.02 10.38 -27.96
CA ALA A 19 -1.10 9.85 -27.16
C ALA A 19 -0.86 10.33 -25.74
N GLN A 20 -1.57 11.36 -25.34
CA GLN A 20 -1.59 11.87 -23.98
C GLN A 20 -2.17 10.75 -23.12
N SER A 21 -1.32 10.02 -22.39
CA SER A 21 -1.73 8.99 -21.45
C SER A 21 -2.73 9.65 -20.50
N LYS A 22 -4.00 9.26 -20.60
CA LYS A 22 -5.01 9.70 -19.62
C LYS A 22 -4.53 9.24 -18.26
N THR A 23 -4.35 10.18 -17.33
CA THR A 23 -4.03 9.86 -15.94
C THR A 23 -5.09 8.89 -15.43
N LYS A 24 -4.68 7.70 -14.97
CA LYS A 24 -5.58 6.75 -14.32
C LYS A 24 -6.30 7.48 -13.19
N THR A 25 -7.61 7.31 -13.08
CA THR A 25 -8.40 7.78 -11.94
C THR A 25 -8.98 6.58 -11.23
N ALA A 26 -9.04 6.63 -9.89
CA ALA A 26 -9.65 5.59 -9.08
C ALA A 26 -10.27 6.23 -7.84
N GLU A 27 -11.57 6.06 -7.63
CA GLU A 27 -12.23 6.63 -6.44
C GLU A 27 -11.95 5.86 -5.15
N THR A 28 -11.50 4.61 -5.27
CA THR A 28 -11.15 3.73 -4.14
C THR A 28 -9.74 3.20 -4.28
N ALA A 29 -9.01 3.11 -3.16
CA ALA A 29 -7.71 2.46 -3.10
C ALA A 29 -7.68 1.42 -1.99
N ILE A 30 -7.01 0.28 -2.27
CA ILE A 30 -6.65 -0.72 -1.26
C ILE A 30 -5.23 -0.42 -0.80
N ILE A 31 -5.04 -0.26 0.50
CA ILE A 31 -3.76 0.03 1.13
C ILE A 31 -3.32 -1.21 1.91
N ILE A 32 -2.38 -1.98 1.36
CA ILE A 32 -1.83 -3.20 1.96
C ILE A 32 -0.58 -2.84 2.74
N ILE A 33 -0.60 -3.03 4.05
CA ILE A 33 0.38 -2.47 4.98
C ILE A 33 1.30 -3.56 5.52
N ASP A 34 2.62 -3.37 5.36
CA ASP A 34 3.71 -4.13 6.00
C ASP A 34 3.62 -5.66 5.83
N MET A 35 3.13 -6.13 4.69
CA MET A 35 3.08 -7.57 4.40
C MET A 35 4.42 -8.08 3.86
N GLN A 36 5.49 -7.82 4.65
CA GLN A 36 6.87 -8.22 4.37
C GLN A 36 7.28 -9.40 5.27
N ASN A 37 8.26 -10.20 4.85
CA ASN A 37 8.68 -11.41 5.55
C ASN A 37 9.05 -11.15 7.01
N ASP A 38 9.70 -10.03 7.33
CA ASP A 38 10.07 -9.69 8.71
C ASP A 38 8.87 -9.50 9.65
N PHE A 39 7.68 -9.20 9.11
CA PHE A 39 6.45 -9.06 9.91
C PHE A 39 5.52 -10.26 9.83
N VAL A 40 5.63 -11.08 8.79
CA VAL A 40 4.63 -12.11 8.46
C VAL A 40 5.15 -13.52 8.66
N ASP A 41 6.39 -13.80 8.29
CA ASP A 41 6.96 -15.15 8.44
C ASP A 41 7.44 -15.39 9.89
N PRO A 42 7.25 -16.61 10.43
CA PRO A 42 7.72 -16.94 11.78
C PRO A 42 9.22 -16.73 12.02
N LYS A 43 10.04 -16.70 10.97
CA LYS A 43 11.49 -16.40 11.05
C LYS A 43 11.78 -14.90 11.03
N GLY A 44 10.79 -14.07 10.74
CA GLY A 44 10.94 -12.61 10.65
C GLY A 44 11.24 -11.97 12.00
N VAL A 45 12.06 -10.94 11.98
CA VAL A 45 12.56 -10.25 13.19
C VAL A 45 11.44 -9.67 14.06
N LEU A 46 10.35 -9.24 13.43
CA LEU A 46 9.20 -8.61 14.08
C LEU A 46 7.88 -9.34 13.77
N CYS A 47 7.94 -10.66 13.61
CA CYS A 47 6.79 -11.47 13.26
C CYS A 47 5.57 -11.19 14.14
N VAL A 48 4.44 -10.96 13.50
CA VAL A 48 3.12 -10.82 14.11
C VAL A 48 2.37 -12.13 13.96
N ALA A 49 2.07 -12.81 15.05
CA ALA A 49 1.57 -14.19 15.07
C ALA A 49 0.33 -14.42 14.17
N GLY A 50 -0.58 -13.44 14.09
CA GLY A 50 -1.77 -13.53 13.24
C GLY A 50 -1.56 -13.14 11.77
N ALA A 51 -0.38 -12.59 11.38
CA ALA A 51 -0.22 -11.99 10.05
C ALA A 51 -0.29 -13.00 8.90
N LYS A 52 0.35 -14.16 9.05
CA LYS A 52 0.40 -15.18 7.99
C LYS A 52 -0.99 -15.70 7.59
N ALA A 53 -1.89 -15.78 8.54
CA ALA A 53 -3.26 -16.26 8.31
C ALA A 53 -4.10 -15.29 7.45
N THR A 54 -3.72 -14.01 7.36
CA THR A 54 -4.46 -13.01 6.57
C THR A 54 -4.08 -12.97 5.09
N ILE A 55 -2.99 -13.64 4.68
CA ILE A 55 -2.51 -13.64 3.29
C ILE A 55 -3.61 -13.95 2.28
N PRO A 56 -4.42 -15.03 2.42
CA PRO A 56 -5.45 -15.34 1.43
C PRO A 56 -6.53 -14.25 1.32
N ALA A 57 -6.92 -13.64 2.45
CA ALA A 57 -7.92 -12.58 2.46
C ALA A 57 -7.38 -11.28 1.82
N ILE A 58 -6.12 -10.94 2.07
CA ILE A 58 -5.46 -9.78 1.47
C ILE A 58 -5.35 -9.95 -0.05
N ASP A 59 -4.91 -11.12 -0.51
CA ASP A 59 -4.77 -11.40 -1.94
C ASP A 59 -6.13 -11.41 -2.65
N ALA A 60 -7.16 -11.99 -2.03
CA ALA A 60 -8.53 -11.95 -2.55
C ALA A 60 -9.07 -10.51 -2.64
N LEU A 61 -8.84 -9.69 -1.61
CA LEU A 61 -9.23 -8.27 -1.60
C LEU A 61 -8.51 -7.49 -2.71
N ALA A 62 -7.19 -7.70 -2.88
CA ALA A 62 -6.40 -7.04 -3.92
C ALA A 62 -6.89 -7.40 -5.32
N LYS A 63 -7.11 -8.69 -5.60
CA LYS A 63 -7.67 -9.18 -6.87
C LYS A 63 -9.05 -8.60 -7.15
N TYR A 64 -9.93 -8.56 -6.14
CA TYR A 64 -11.25 -7.94 -6.25
C TYR A 64 -11.13 -6.45 -6.59
N GLY A 65 -10.31 -5.71 -5.87
CA GLY A 65 -10.12 -4.29 -6.14
C GLY A 65 -9.61 -3.99 -7.54
N ARG A 66 -8.63 -4.76 -8.02
CA ARG A 66 -8.16 -4.64 -9.41
C ARG A 66 -9.28 -4.88 -10.41
N SER A 67 -10.15 -5.88 -10.18
CA SER A 67 -11.29 -6.16 -11.05
C SER A 67 -12.33 -5.03 -11.10
N LYS A 68 -12.35 -4.18 -10.06
CA LYS A 68 -13.19 -2.98 -9.97
C LYS A 68 -12.49 -1.71 -10.47
N GLY A 69 -11.25 -1.81 -10.92
CA GLY A 69 -10.46 -0.65 -11.32
C GLY A 69 -9.94 0.19 -10.15
N TRP A 70 -9.97 -0.33 -8.92
CA TRP A 70 -9.40 0.33 -7.75
C TRP A 70 -7.87 0.34 -7.82
N GLN A 71 -7.25 1.29 -7.13
CA GLN A 71 -5.81 1.30 -7.02
C GLN A 71 -5.35 0.41 -5.85
N VAL A 72 -4.45 -0.52 -6.12
CA VAL A 72 -3.75 -1.27 -5.07
C VAL A 72 -2.43 -0.56 -4.77
N VAL A 73 -2.15 -0.39 -3.48
CA VAL A 73 -0.91 0.23 -2.99
C VAL A 73 -0.30 -0.67 -1.92
N HIS A 74 0.90 -1.14 -2.17
CA HIS A 74 1.72 -1.87 -1.20
C HIS A 74 2.54 -0.87 -0.38
N ILE A 75 2.23 -0.75 0.90
CA ILE A 75 3.00 0.03 1.86
C ILE A 75 4.03 -0.90 2.49
N VAL A 76 5.28 -0.54 2.37
CA VAL A 76 6.40 -1.33 2.88
C VAL A 76 7.29 -0.50 3.77
N ARG A 77 7.99 -1.15 4.70
CA ARG A 77 9.11 -0.54 5.42
C ARG A 77 10.41 -0.82 4.71
N GLU A 78 11.27 0.18 4.67
CA GLU A 78 12.66 0.05 4.28
C GLU A 78 13.51 0.87 5.24
N HIS A 79 14.51 0.23 5.83
CA HIS A 79 15.39 0.88 6.79
C HIS A 79 16.86 0.73 6.38
N ARG A 80 17.62 1.78 6.63
CA ARG A 80 19.08 1.74 6.45
C ARG A 80 19.71 0.77 7.45
N THR A 81 20.76 0.08 7.04
CA THR A 81 21.53 -0.80 7.93
C THR A 81 22.08 -0.07 9.16
N SER A 82 22.28 1.25 9.06
CA SER A 82 22.71 2.09 10.18
C SER A 82 21.62 2.37 11.23
N GLY A 83 20.35 2.05 10.94
CA GLY A 83 19.23 2.35 11.84
C GLY A 83 18.93 3.83 12.04
N LEU A 84 19.51 4.74 11.25
CA LEU A 84 19.31 6.20 11.42
C LEU A 84 17.88 6.67 11.13
N ASP A 85 17.10 5.86 10.42
CA ASP A 85 15.73 6.17 9.98
C ASP A 85 14.65 5.38 10.73
N VAL A 86 15.03 4.56 11.71
CA VAL A 86 14.07 3.80 12.52
C VAL A 86 13.46 4.64 13.65
N ASP A 87 12.32 4.22 14.14
CA ASP A 87 11.71 4.79 15.34
C ASP A 87 12.53 4.40 16.60
N GLN A 88 12.65 5.35 17.54
CA GLN A 88 13.48 5.22 18.75
C GLN A 88 13.37 3.85 19.46
N PRO A 89 12.19 3.27 19.69
CA PRO A 89 12.09 1.97 20.37
C PRO A 89 12.72 0.80 19.60
N ARG A 90 13.00 0.95 18.31
CA ARG A 90 13.56 -0.09 17.45
C ARG A 90 15.05 0.05 17.14
N VAL A 91 15.67 1.15 17.55
CA VAL A 91 17.12 1.35 17.44
C VAL A 91 17.92 0.13 17.93
N PRO A 92 17.57 -0.52 19.07
CA PRO A 92 18.31 -1.70 19.55
C PRO A 92 18.31 -2.92 18.59
N LEU A 93 17.48 -2.93 17.55
CA LEU A 93 17.48 -3.97 16.51
C LEU A 93 18.57 -3.76 15.45
N PHE A 94 19.20 -2.58 15.44
CA PHE A 94 20.23 -2.18 14.47
C PHE A 94 21.60 -1.95 15.12
N THR A 95 21.73 -2.16 16.43
CA THR A 95 22.98 -2.00 17.19
C THR A 95 23.60 -3.36 17.52
N ASP A 96 24.85 -3.34 17.95
CA ASP A 96 25.58 -4.51 18.46
C ASP A 96 25.67 -5.67 17.44
N GLY A 97 25.87 -5.33 16.16
CA GLY A 97 26.00 -6.31 15.09
C GLY A 97 24.68 -6.99 14.65
N LYS A 98 23.55 -6.51 15.13
CA LYS A 98 22.25 -7.03 14.71
C LYS A 98 21.91 -6.59 13.28
N PRO A 99 21.22 -7.43 12.48
CA PRO A 99 20.97 -7.17 11.07
C PRO A 99 19.91 -6.10 10.80
N GLY A 100 19.16 -5.66 11.82
CA GLY A 100 17.99 -4.82 11.64
C GLY A 100 16.77 -5.60 11.13
N TYR A 101 15.81 -4.89 10.60
CA TYR A 101 14.62 -5.44 9.94
C TYR A 101 14.26 -4.61 8.71
N CYS A 102 13.63 -5.21 7.73
CA CYS A 102 13.22 -4.58 6.46
C CYS A 102 14.36 -3.77 5.81
N VAL A 103 15.57 -4.33 5.83
CA VAL A 103 16.72 -3.72 5.13
C VAL A 103 16.63 -4.08 3.64
N PRO A 104 16.71 -3.10 2.73
CA PRO A 104 16.63 -3.36 1.29
C PRO A 104 17.64 -4.43 0.81
N GLY A 105 17.17 -5.34 -0.05
CA GLY A 105 17.97 -6.45 -0.56
C GLY A 105 18.08 -7.66 0.36
N THR A 106 17.39 -7.64 1.52
CA THR A 106 17.27 -8.80 2.40
C THR A 106 15.92 -9.50 2.20
N TRP A 107 15.88 -10.80 2.43
CA TRP A 107 14.65 -11.59 2.43
C TRP A 107 13.57 -10.98 3.35
N GLY A 108 13.93 -10.47 4.52
CA GLY A 108 13.01 -9.85 5.48
C GLY A 108 12.27 -8.62 4.91
N CYS A 109 12.89 -7.91 3.96
CA CYS A 109 12.33 -6.72 3.31
C CYS A 109 11.38 -7.05 2.16
N GLU A 110 11.38 -8.27 1.64
CA GLU A 110 10.53 -8.67 0.53
C GLU A 110 9.08 -8.83 0.96
N ILE A 111 8.14 -8.55 0.04
CA ILE A 111 6.72 -8.86 0.25
C ILE A 111 6.59 -10.39 0.35
N VAL A 112 5.81 -10.85 1.34
CA VAL A 112 5.63 -12.27 1.59
C VAL A 112 4.96 -12.97 0.41
N ASP A 113 5.37 -14.21 0.16
CA ASP A 113 4.75 -15.06 -0.85
C ASP A 113 3.24 -15.26 -0.59
N GLY A 114 2.46 -15.35 -1.67
CA GLY A 114 1.01 -15.55 -1.63
C GLY A 114 0.18 -14.28 -1.74
N ILE A 115 0.82 -13.09 -1.75
CA ILE A 115 0.18 -11.83 -2.13
C ILE A 115 0.63 -11.47 -3.54
N SER A 116 -0.33 -11.35 -4.46
CA SER A 116 -0.04 -10.93 -5.84
C SER A 116 0.34 -9.46 -5.88
N VAL A 117 1.44 -9.17 -6.58
CA VAL A 117 1.90 -7.81 -6.89
C VAL A 117 1.88 -7.68 -8.41
N GLU A 118 1.10 -6.75 -8.92
CA GLU A 118 0.93 -6.54 -10.35
C GLU A 118 1.66 -5.26 -10.80
N PRO A 119 2.01 -5.14 -12.10
CA PRO A 119 2.76 -3.96 -12.61
C PRO A 119 2.06 -2.61 -12.38
N GLU A 120 0.75 -2.60 -12.28
CA GLU A 120 -0.06 -1.40 -12.06
C GLU A 120 -0.20 -1.03 -10.57
N ASP A 121 0.22 -1.90 -9.67
CA ASP A 121 0.20 -1.64 -8.24
C ASP A 121 1.27 -0.59 -7.89
N LEU A 122 0.95 0.22 -6.91
CA LEU A 122 1.90 1.20 -6.42
C LEU A 122 2.64 0.66 -5.20
N ARG A 123 3.87 1.08 -5.03
CA ARG A 123 4.69 0.78 -3.88
C ARG A 123 5.09 2.09 -3.20
N VAL A 124 4.79 2.20 -1.90
CA VAL A 124 5.14 3.37 -1.10
C VAL A 124 5.94 2.92 0.12
N VAL A 125 7.11 3.51 0.30
CA VAL A 125 7.98 3.25 1.46
C VAL A 125 7.57 4.17 2.61
N LYS A 126 7.46 3.60 3.82
CA LYS A 126 7.24 4.35 5.06
C LYS A 126 8.29 4.00 6.12
N PHE A 127 8.55 4.94 7.03
CA PHE A 127 9.50 4.78 8.13
C PHE A 127 8.82 4.74 9.50
N ARG A 128 7.55 5.09 9.58
CA ARG A 128 6.76 5.18 10.83
C ARG A 128 5.50 4.31 10.75
N ASN A 129 4.68 4.33 11.79
CA ASN A 129 3.48 3.49 11.83
C ASN A 129 2.49 3.85 10.73
N SER A 130 2.12 5.11 10.61
CA SER A 130 1.19 5.54 9.57
C SER A 130 1.82 5.51 8.18
N ALA A 131 1.07 5.04 7.20
CA ALA A 131 1.42 5.08 5.79
C ALA A 131 1.40 6.50 5.21
N PHE A 132 0.77 7.46 5.89
CA PHE A 132 0.71 8.85 5.45
C PHE A 132 1.85 9.70 6.02
N PHE A 133 2.42 9.29 7.17
CA PHE A 133 3.41 10.12 7.85
C PHE A 133 4.72 10.23 7.06
N GLN A 134 5.00 11.42 6.54
CA GLN A 134 6.18 11.75 5.73
C GLN A 134 6.37 10.84 4.51
N THR A 135 5.28 10.46 3.86
CA THR A 135 5.28 9.70 2.61
C THR A 135 4.59 10.47 1.48
N GLN A 136 4.65 9.93 0.28
CA GLN A 136 3.96 10.49 -0.88
C GLN A 136 2.51 9.98 -1.01
N LEU A 137 1.99 9.18 -0.06
CA LEU A 137 0.72 8.49 -0.23
C LEU A 137 -0.44 9.45 -0.46
N ASP A 138 -0.61 10.47 0.37
CA ASP A 138 -1.71 11.45 0.21
C ASP A 138 -1.63 12.17 -1.14
N LEU A 139 -0.44 12.61 -1.55
CA LEU A 139 -0.22 13.25 -2.85
C LEU A 139 -0.69 12.36 -4.00
N ILE A 140 -0.32 11.09 -3.97
CA ILE A 140 -0.67 10.11 -5.01
C ILE A 140 -2.17 9.85 -5.01
N LEU A 141 -2.77 9.59 -3.86
CA LEU A 141 -4.21 9.29 -3.73
C LEU A 141 -5.07 10.48 -4.20
N ARG A 142 -4.70 11.70 -3.84
CA ARG A 142 -5.38 12.91 -4.31
C ARG A 142 -5.26 13.08 -5.82
N ARG A 143 -4.10 12.84 -6.38
CA ARG A 143 -3.88 12.91 -7.83
C ARG A 143 -4.71 11.88 -8.60
N LEU A 144 -4.93 10.71 -8.01
CA LEU A 144 -5.80 9.66 -8.57
C LEU A 144 -7.30 9.98 -8.42
N GLY A 145 -7.68 10.91 -7.54
CA GLY A 145 -9.06 11.23 -7.21
C GLY A 145 -9.69 10.29 -6.18
N VAL A 146 -8.86 9.58 -5.40
CA VAL A 146 -9.32 8.63 -4.37
C VAL A 146 -10.08 9.38 -3.27
N LYS A 147 -11.24 8.84 -2.90
CA LYS A 147 -12.10 9.29 -1.81
C LYS A 147 -12.18 8.25 -0.69
N THR A 148 -12.11 6.97 -1.04
CA THR A 148 -12.23 5.86 -0.11
C THR A 148 -10.92 5.08 -0.05
N VAL A 149 -10.43 4.79 1.16
CA VAL A 149 -9.29 3.90 1.39
C VAL A 149 -9.73 2.68 2.16
N ILE A 150 -9.37 1.48 1.66
CA ILE A 150 -9.63 0.20 2.30
C ILE A 150 -8.30 -0.34 2.79
N LEU A 151 -8.15 -0.48 4.10
CA LEU A 151 -6.91 -0.88 4.76
C LEU A 151 -6.90 -2.39 4.98
N ALA A 152 -5.74 -2.99 4.70
CA ALA A 152 -5.40 -4.39 4.95
C ALA A 152 -3.96 -4.49 5.45
N GLY A 153 -3.59 -5.59 6.08
CA GLY A 153 -2.22 -5.89 6.49
C GLY A 153 -1.98 -5.93 7.98
N THR A 154 -0.75 -5.68 8.41
CA THR A 154 -0.32 -5.87 9.79
C THR A 154 0.22 -4.60 10.41
N GLN A 155 -0.02 -4.31 11.67
CA GLN A 155 -0.96 -4.91 12.60
C GLN A 155 -1.92 -3.86 13.16
N TYR A 156 -3.06 -4.30 13.69
CA TYR A 156 -4.12 -3.43 14.21
C TYR A 156 -3.61 -2.33 15.16
N PRO A 157 -2.86 -2.59 16.24
CA PRO A 157 -2.53 -1.55 17.23
C PRO A 157 -1.55 -0.49 16.73
N ASN A 158 -0.83 -0.76 15.65
CA ASN A 158 0.25 0.11 15.17
C ASN A 158 -0.05 0.67 13.77
N CYS A 159 0.40 -0.06 12.73
CA CYS A 159 0.43 0.48 11.38
C CYS A 159 -0.97 0.61 10.77
N VAL A 160 -1.87 -0.34 11.03
CA VAL A 160 -3.26 -0.26 10.53
C VAL A 160 -3.99 0.90 11.21
N ARG A 161 -4.00 0.96 12.54
CA ARG A 161 -4.68 2.03 13.30
C ARG A 161 -4.06 3.40 13.03
N GLY A 162 -2.73 3.49 13.02
CA GLY A 162 -2.05 4.76 12.71
C GLY A 162 -2.39 5.29 11.33
N THR A 163 -2.43 4.40 10.32
CA THR A 163 -2.84 4.77 8.96
C THR A 163 -4.32 5.13 8.90
N ALA A 164 -5.19 4.41 9.61
CA ALA A 164 -6.62 4.69 9.65
C ALA A 164 -6.93 6.07 10.26
N ASN A 165 -6.23 6.44 11.34
CA ASN A 165 -6.38 7.74 11.99
C ASN A 165 -5.97 8.89 11.06
N ASP A 166 -4.83 8.74 10.38
CA ASP A 166 -4.36 9.77 9.45
C ASP A 166 -5.27 9.85 8.21
N ALA A 167 -5.71 8.72 7.66
CA ALA A 167 -6.66 8.70 6.54
C ALA A 167 -7.95 9.45 6.87
N MET A 168 -8.55 9.17 8.04
CA MET A 168 -9.73 9.86 8.52
C MET A 168 -9.47 11.36 8.71
N SER A 169 -8.35 11.72 9.32
CA SER A 169 -7.96 13.12 9.54
C SER A 169 -7.71 13.89 8.23
N LEU A 170 -7.31 13.18 7.17
CA LEU A 170 -7.16 13.69 5.82
C LEU A 170 -8.47 13.67 5.01
N ASN A 171 -9.62 13.37 5.65
CA ASN A 171 -10.95 13.30 5.03
C ASN A 171 -11.12 12.20 3.97
N TYR A 172 -10.43 11.09 4.08
CA TYR A 172 -10.79 9.88 3.34
C TYR A 172 -11.92 9.12 4.04
N GLU A 173 -12.86 8.58 3.29
CA GLU A 173 -13.69 7.50 3.81
C GLU A 173 -12.80 6.31 4.12
N THR A 174 -12.69 5.97 5.42
CA THR A 174 -11.72 4.99 5.90
C THR A 174 -12.41 3.68 6.28
N VAL A 175 -12.00 2.62 5.61
CA VAL A 175 -12.50 1.26 5.81
C VAL A 175 -11.34 0.34 6.20
N VAL A 176 -11.56 -0.53 7.18
CA VAL A 176 -10.62 -1.59 7.56
C VAL A 176 -11.29 -2.93 7.27
N CYS A 177 -10.66 -3.75 6.43
CA CYS A 177 -11.13 -5.09 6.12
C CYS A 177 -10.76 -6.05 7.26
N LEU A 178 -11.77 -6.59 7.95
CA LEU A 178 -11.56 -7.36 9.18
C LEU A 178 -10.72 -8.61 8.95
N GLU A 179 -11.03 -9.39 7.93
CA GLU A 179 -10.31 -10.66 7.62
C GLU A 179 -8.92 -10.42 7.03
N ALA A 180 -8.67 -9.23 6.52
CA ALA A 180 -7.41 -8.85 5.89
C ALA A 180 -6.46 -8.11 6.84
N CYS A 181 -6.77 -8.01 8.13
CA CYS A 181 -5.91 -7.37 9.12
C CYS A 181 -5.61 -8.30 10.28
N SER A 182 -4.43 -8.10 10.91
CA SER A 182 -3.94 -8.98 11.97
C SER A 182 -3.52 -8.24 13.24
N ALA A 183 -3.40 -9.00 14.31
CA ALA A 183 -2.77 -8.60 15.57
C ALA A 183 -1.99 -9.79 16.15
N LYS A 184 -1.29 -9.58 17.26
CA LYS A 184 -0.59 -10.65 17.99
C LYS A 184 -1.58 -11.63 18.63
N THR A 185 -2.71 -11.12 19.12
CA THR A 185 -3.78 -11.93 19.73
C THR A 185 -5.16 -11.40 19.31
N PRO A 186 -6.23 -12.23 19.40
CA PRO A 186 -7.61 -11.80 19.14
C PRO A 186 -8.04 -10.61 20.02
N GLU A 187 -7.69 -10.61 21.31
CA GLU A 187 -8.09 -9.55 22.26
C GLU A 187 -7.50 -8.21 21.84
N VAL A 188 -6.24 -8.20 21.36
CA VAL A 188 -5.61 -6.99 20.82
C VAL A 188 -6.31 -6.51 19.57
N ALA A 189 -6.74 -7.43 18.69
CA ALA A 189 -7.51 -7.06 17.50
C ALA A 189 -8.86 -6.43 17.89
N GLU A 190 -9.63 -7.09 18.76
CA GLU A 190 -10.96 -6.66 19.21
C GLU A 190 -10.93 -5.27 19.86
N ALA A 191 -9.98 -5.01 20.77
CA ALA A 191 -9.81 -3.71 21.40
C ALA A 191 -9.54 -2.59 20.38
N ASN A 192 -8.69 -2.85 19.39
CA ASN A 192 -8.38 -1.86 18.36
C ASN A 192 -9.54 -1.64 17.38
N ILE A 193 -10.26 -2.69 17.01
CA ILE A 193 -11.46 -2.60 16.18
C ILE A 193 -12.54 -1.77 16.91
N PHE A 194 -12.75 -2.03 18.20
CA PHE A 194 -13.69 -1.27 19.03
C PHE A 194 -13.35 0.22 19.03
N ASP A 195 -12.09 0.58 19.30
CA ASP A 195 -11.63 1.97 19.32
C ASP A 195 -11.81 2.64 17.96
N MET A 196 -11.41 1.98 16.86
CA MET A 196 -11.52 2.54 15.52
C MET A 196 -12.99 2.76 15.12
N ARG A 197 -13.89 1.84 15.49
CA ARG A 197 -15.35 2.02 15.27
C ARG A 197 -15.90 3.21 16.03
N ASN A 198 -15.47 3.42 17.27
CA ASN A 198 -15.87 4.59 18.09
C ASN A 198 -15.40 5.92 17.50
N MET A 199 -14.32 5.92 16.71
CA MET A 199 -13.85 7.09 15.98
C MET A 199 -14.57 7.31 14.64
N GLY A 200 -15.46 6.39 14.23
CA GLY A 200 -16.18 6.47 12.94
C GLY A 200 -15.50 5.76 11.78
N ILE A 201 -14.41 5.03 12.01
CA ILE A 201 -13.75 4.19 11.01
C ILE A 201 -14.59 2.92 10.79
N LYS A 202 -14.85 2.58 9.54
CA LYS A 202 -15.66 1.42 9.17
C LYS A 202 -14.82 0.14 9.22
N CYS A 203 -14.91 -0.63 10.30
CA CYS A 203 -14.30 -1.95 10.40
C CYS A 203 -15.35 -2.99 10.01
N ILE A 204 -15.31 -3.48 8.78
CA ILE A 204 -16.31 -4.33 8.15
C ILE A 204 -15.68 -5.55 7.46
N SER A 205 -16.49 -6.58 7.20
CA SER A 205 -16.05 -7.79 6.51
C SER A 205 -15.78 -7.56 5.02
N PHE A 206 -15.06 -8.48 4.39
CA PHE A 206 -14.84 -8.44 2.95
C PHE A 206 -16.14 -8.57 2.16
N GLU A 207 -17.10 -9.37 2.66
CA GLU A 207 -18.43 -9.48 2.04
C GLU A 207 -19.21 -8.15 2.08
N GLU A 208 -19.16 -7.43 3.21
CA GLU A 208 -19.77 -6.10 3.32
C GLU A 208 -19.07 -5.08 2.41
N ILE A 209 -17.75 -5.18 2.23
CA ILE A 209 -17.01 -4.34 1.27
C ILE A 209 -17.51 -4.60 -0.16
N LYS A 210 -17.65 -5.87 -0.57
CA LYS A 210 -18.17 -6.23 -1.90
C LYS A 210 -19.60 -5.76 -2.16
N ALA A 211 -20.42 -5.75 -1.12
CA ALA A 211 -21.81 -5.32 -1.22
C ALA A 211 -21.96 -3.79 -1.30
N LYS A 212 -21.00 -3.04 -0.74
CA LYS A 212 -21.14 -1.60 -0.56
C LYS A 212 -20.35 -0.79 -1.59
N TYR A 213 -19.25 -1.30 -2.05
CA TYR A 213 -18.30 -0.64 -2.94
C TYR A 213 -18.12 -1.46 -4.24
#